data_2d8884ddd8d46acacf24a800bfffbca7
#
_entry.id   2d8884ddd8d46acacf24a800bfffbca7
#
_cell.length_a   1.000
_cell.length_b   1.000
_cell.length_c   1.000
_cell.angle_alpha   90.00
_cell.angle_beta   90.00
_cell.angle_gamma   90.00
#
_symmetry.space_group_name_H-M   'P 1'
#
loop_
_entity.id
_entity.type
_entity.pdbx_description
1 polymer ?
#
loop_
_entity_poly.entity_id
_entity_poly.type
_entity_poly.pdbx_seq_one_letter_code
_entity_poly.pdbx_strand_id
1 'polypeptide(L)'
;MAGAGERKGKKDDNGIGTAIDFVLSNARLVLGVGGAAMLGIATLAVKRMYDRAISAPASPTRMSQSGKRSWEEPSWLGSSSRLLNQDMKTNISRSLQTLPTDSSDFDIDLIKSTKQKSSIKKSQVELKKSRLRMSLQEKLFAYYRRKVAIPTEEQAKAKQAAVDICAELRGFLRAKLPDMPLREMYLSGSLYDDLQVVTADHIQLMVPLVLEQNLWSCIPGEDTIMNIPGFCLVRRENPEYFPRGSSYWDRCVVGGYLSPRAVSSTFEKVVAGSINWPAIGTLLDYVIRPAAPLESLTLEVQYERDRRLFIDFLPSVTLGDTVLVAKPHRLAQYDNLWRLSLRPAETARLRALDQADSGCRSLCLKILKAICKLNPALSHLSASQLTNVILHLTQEETDWSQDMLADRFLQALKGLIGYLEAGVLPNALNPKVNLFSELTPEEVDELGYTLYCSLSEPEVLLQTE
;
A
#
# COMPACT_ATOMS: atom_id res chain seq x y z
N MET A 1 -51.28 -26.75 50.48
CA MET A 1 -51.23 -25.34 50.80
C MET A 1 -49.90 -24.87 50.26
N ALA A 2 -49.79 -24.43 49.05
CA ALA A 2 -50.07 -23.16 48.44
C ALA A 2 -49.03 -22.11 48.87
N GLY A 3 -48.23 -21.71 48.01
CA GLY A 3 -47.38 -20.55 48.12
C GLY A 3 -46.71 -20.27 46.80
N ALA A 4 -47.40 -19.56 45.92
CA ALA A 4 -46.85 -19.06 44.67
C ALA A 4 -45.93 -17.88 44.95
N GLY A 5 -44.76 -17.85 44.35
CA GLY A 5 -43.83 -16.72 44.36
C GLY A 5 -43.47 -16.30 42.96
N GLU A 6 -43.93 -15.14 42.57
CA GLU A 6 -43.63 -14.46 41.33
C GLU A 6 -42.12 -14.25 41.16
N ARG A 7 -41.58 -14.63 40.00
CA ARG A 7 -40.22 -14.24 39.56
C ARG A 7 -40.31 -13.01 38.65
N LYS A 8 -39.92 -11.86 39.17
CA LYS A 8 -39.58 -10.67 38.40
C LYS A 8 -38.29 -10.92 37.59
N GLY A 9 -38.36 -10.67 36.31
CA GLY A 9 -37.23 -10.72 35.43
C GLY A 9 -36.17 -9.67 35.79
N LYS A 10 -34.93 -10.09 35.85
CA LYS A 10 -33.74 -9.25 36.05
C LYS A 10 -33.10 -9.08 34.68
N LYS A 11 -33.00 -7.82 34.23
CA LYS A 11 -32.31 -7.41 33.03
C LYS A 11 -30.82 -7.71 33.17
N ASP A 12 -30.25 -8.28 32.11
CA ASP A 12 -28.83 -8.58 32.00
C ASP A 12 -28.01 -7.29 31.82
N ASP A 13 -27.27 -6.96 32.86
CA ASP A 13 -26.26 -5.88 32.90
C ASP A 13 -24.85 -6.45 33.17
N ASN A 14 -24.58 -7.69 32.72
CA ASN A 14 -23.42 -8.46 33.17
C ASN A 14 -22.20 -8.46 32.22
N GLY A 15 -22.21 -7.68 31.14
CA GLY A 15 -21.07 -7.69 30.19
C GLY A 15 -19.82 -6.95 30.67
N ILE A 16 -20.02 -5.87 31.45
CA ILE A 16 -18.90 -5.01 31.88
C ILE A 16 -18.31 -5.48 33.22
N GLY A 17 -19.13 -6.02 34.11
CA GLY A 17 -18.69 -6.55 35.41
C GLY A 17 -17.73 -7.74 35.25
N THR A 18 -18.02 -8.66 34.36
CA THR A 18 -17.17 -9.86 34.10
C THR A 18 -15.81 -9.49 33.48
N ALA A 19 -15.73 -8.45 32.69
CA ALA A 19 -14.46 -7.98 32.12
C ALA A 19 -13.55 -7.34 33.19
N ILE A 20 -14.16 -6.59 34.11
CA ILE A 20 -13.46 -5.94 35.25
C ILE A 20 -12.98 -6.99 36.24
N ASP A 21 -13.82 -7.98 36.59
CA ASP A 21 -13.42 -9.08 37.48
C ASP A 21 -12.34 -9.97 36.91
N PHE A 22 -12.33 -10.21 35.58
CA PHE A 22 -11.25 -10.93 34.90
C PHE A 22 -9.92 -10.18 34.98
N VAL A 23 -9.92 -8.87 34.78
CA VAL A 23 -8.72 -8.02 34.87
C VAL A 23 -8.20 -7.94 36.32
N LEU A 24 -9.10 -7.84 37.30
CA LEU A 24 -8.70 -7.76 38.71
C LEU A 24 -8.23 -9.11 39.26
N SER A 25 -8.79 -10.22 38.83
CA SER A 25 -8.37 -11.56 39.28
C SER A 25 -7.00 -11.95 38.72
N ASN A 26 -6.63 -11.45 37.51
CA ASN A 26 -5.32 -11.69 36.91
C ASN A 26 -4.25 -10.63 37.27
N ALA A 27 -4.63 -9.53 37.93
CA ALA A 27 -3.71 -8.48 38.36
C ALA A 27 -2.67 -8.96 39.41
N ARG A 28 -2.97 -10.03 40.15
CA ARG A 28 -2.03 -10.64 41.11
C ARG A 28 -0.89 -11.42 40.46
N LEU A 29 -1.04 -11.88 39.20
CA LEU A 29 -0.02 -12.60 38.44
C LEU A 29 0.95 -11.67 37.71
N VAL A 30 0.60 -10.38 37.53
CA VAL A 30 1.38 -9.41 36.75
C VAL A 30 2.31 -8.53 37.61
N LEU A 31 2.24 -8.62 38.93
CA LEU A 31 3.02 -7.80 39.87
C LEU A 31 4.47 -8.27 40.15
N GLY A 32 5.02 -9.14 39.30
CA GLY A 32 6.43 -9.46 39.27
C GLY A 32 7.18 -8.61 38.25
N VAL A 33 7.85 -7.55 38.72
CA VAL A 33 8.89 -6.77 38.02
C VAL A 33 8.47 -6.22 36.63
N GLY A 34 7.87 -5.06 36.62
CA GLY A 34 7.51 -4.31 35.38
C GLY A 34 6.08 -3.75 35.34
N GLY A 35 5.28 -4.00 36.38
CA GLY A 35 3.82 -3.83 36.38
C GLY A 35 3.27 -2.40 36.32
N ALA A 36 4.05 -1.36 36.64
CA ALA A 36 3.51 0.01 36.69
C ALA A 36 3.25 0.62 35.32
N ALA A 37 4.04 0.30 34.31
CA ALA A 37 3.85 0.80 32.96
C ALA A 37 2.69 0.11 32.21
N MET A 38 2.50 -1.19 32.43
CA MET A 38 1.40 -1.97 31.79
C MET A 38 0.04 -1.60 32.37
N LEU A 39 -0.07 -1.32 33.67
CA LEU A 39 -1.31 -0.85 34.31
C LEU A 39 -1.70 0.56 33.82
N GLY A 40 -0.72 1.44 33.56
CA GLY A 40 -0.96 2.76 32.98
C GLY A 40 -1.54 2.70 31.57
N ILE A 41 -1.06 1.79 30.74
CA ILE A 41 -1.55 1.61 29.36
C ILE A 41 -2.92 0.96 29.33
N ALA A 42 -3.16 -0.04 30.17
CA ALA A 42 -4.47 -0.69 30.27
C ALA A 42 -5.57 0.28 30.79
N THR A 43 -5.23 1.11 31.79
CA THR A 43 -6.16 2.13 32.31
C THR A 43 -6.42 3.24 31.32
N LEU A 44 -5.45 3.66 30.50
CA LEU A 44 -5.61 4.64 29.43
C LEU A 44 -6.48 4.09 28.29
N ALA A 45 -6.31 2.82 27.92
CA ALA A 45 -7.13 2.18 26.89
C ALA A 45 -8.59 2.03 27.35
N VAL A 46 -8.83 1.60 28.60
CA VAL A 46 -10.17 1.50 29.20
C VAL A 46 -10.80 2.89 29.34
N LYS A 47 -10.05 3.90 29.74
CA LYS A 47 -10.54 5.29 29.83
C LYS A 47 -10.94 5.83 28.46
N ARG A 48 -10.13 5.61 27.41
CA ARG A 48 -10.48 6.01 26.03
C ARG A 48 -11.71 5.29 25.50
N MET A 49 -11.87 4.00 25.80
CA MET A 49 -13.11 3.26 25.44
C MET A 49 -14.32 3.81 26.18
N TYR A 50 -14.17 4.15 27.45
CA TYR A 50 -15.24 4.73 28.28
C TYR A 50 -15.62 6.14 27.80
N ASP A 51 -14.64 6.99 27.51
CA ASP A 51 -14.87 8.35 26.99
C ASP A 51 -15.54 8.32 25.59
N ARG A 52 -15.22 7.33 24.74
CA ARG A 52 -15.92 7.09 23.47
C ARG A 52 -17.34 6.59 23.65
N ALA A 53 -17.60 5.72 24.62
CA ALA A 53 -18.93 5.22 24.90
C ALA A 53 -19.88 6.30 25.47
N ILE A 54 -19.32 7.27 26.21
CA ILE A 54 -20.11 8.40 26.78
C ILE A 54 -20.31 9.52 25.76
N SER A 55 -19.38 9.70 24.82
CA SER A 55 -19.46 10.78 23.81
C SER A 55 -20.31 10.42 22.60
N ALA A 56 -20.82 9.19 22.49
CA ALA A 56 -21.73 8.78 21.44
C ALA A 56 -23.17 9.23 21.75
N PRO A 57 -23.79 10.09 20.94
CA PRO A 57 -25.19 10.40 21.08
C PRO A 57 -26.03 9.14 20.81
N ALA A 58 -26.94 8.84 21.68
CA ALA A 58 -27.89 7.73 21.53
C ALA A 58 -28.68 7.90 20.23
N SER A 59 -28.44 7.03 19.26
CA SER A 59 -29.17 6.99 17.99
C SER A 59 -29.93 5.68 17.83
N PRO A 60 -31.15 5.72 17.28
CA PRO A 60 -31.97 4.54 17.14
C PRO A 60 -31.47 3.59 16.08
N THR A 61 -31.61 2.32 16.35
CA THR A 61 -31.34 1.15 15.51
C THR A 61 -31.83 1.36 14.09
N ARG A 62 -30.90 1.53 13.14
CA ARG A 62 -31.12 1.31 11.71
C ARG A 62 -29.89 0.66 11.10
N MET A 63 -30.17 -0.35 10.28
CA MET A 63 -29.23 -1.16 9.51
C MET A 63 -28.12 -0.31 8.87
N SER A 64 -26.89 -0.73 9.05
CA SER A 64 -25.72 -0.13 8.44
C SER A 64 -25.78 -0.23 6.93
N GLN A 65 -26.21 0.82 6.26
CA GLN A 65 -25.71 1.08 4.91
C GLN A 65 -24.34 1.72 5.09
N SER A 66 -23.31 1.07 4.56
CA SER A 66 -21.98 1.67 4.43
C SER A 66 -22.17 2.94 3.60
N GLY A 67 -22.03 4.09 4.22
CA GLY A 67 -22.11 5.37 3.51
C GLY A 67 -20.94 5.44 2.54
N LYS A 68 -21.21 5.39 1.23
CA LYS A 68 -20.21 5.72 0.21
C LYS A 68 -19.77 7.15 0.46
N ARG A 69 -18.47 7.36 0.56
CA ARG A 69 -17.89 8.70 0.55
C ARG A 69 -18.15 9.31 -0.82
N SER A 70 -18.75 10.50 -0.85
CA SER A 70 -18.94 11.27 -2.08
C SER A 70 -17.88 12.35 -2.15
N TRP A 71 -17.11 12.35 -3.22
CA TRP A 71 -16.10 13.37 -3.53
C TRP A 71 -16.73 14.62 -4.19
N GLU A 72 -18.07 14.73 -4.18
CA GLU A 72 -18.73 15.96 -4.61
C GLU A 72 -18.28 17.14 -3.75
N GLU A 73 -18.05 18.29 -4.39
CA GLU A 73 -17.48 19.50 -3.78
C GLU A 73 -18.08 19.81 -2.40
N PRO A 74 -17.23 20.06 -1.36
CA PRO A 74 -17.70 20.52 -0.07
C PRO A 74 -18.48 21.83 -0.24
N SER A 75 -19.63 21.94 0.40
CA SER A 75 -20.59 23.05 0.27
C SER A 75 -20.02 24.46 0.56
N TRP A 76 -18.83 24.58 1.19
CA TRP A 76 -18.14 25.84 1.47
C TRP A 76 -17.30 26.34 0.30
N LEU A 77 -16.98 25.52 -0.73
CA LEU A 77 -16.32 25.92 -1.97
C LEU A 77 -17.33 26.43 -3.03
N GLY A 78 -18.62 26.20 -2.83
CA GLY A 78 -19.67 26.53 -3.79
C GLY A 78 -19.98 28.02 -3.96
N SER A 79 -19.42 28.92 -3.15
CA SER A 79 -19.66 30.37 -3.29
C SER A 79 -18.70 31.06 -4.25
N SER A 80 -17.49 30.53 -4.45
CA SER A 80 -16.51 31.17 -5.35
C SER A 80 -16.63 30.72 -6.80
N SER A 81 -17.05 29.46 -7.03
CA SER A 81 -17.18 28.93 -8.40
C SER A 81 -18.44 29.39 -9.12
N ARG A 82 -19.49 29.81 -8.39
CA ARG A 82 -20.69 30.39 -9.01
C ARG A 82 -20.46 31.74 -9.63
N LEU A 83 -19.56 32.56 -9.12
CA LEU A 83 -19.21 33.88 -9.69
C LEU A 83 -18.41 33.75 -10.98
N LEU A 84 -17.48 32.77 -11.05
CA LEU A 84 -16.67 32.53 -12.27
C LEU A 84 -17.50 31.96 -13.43
N ASN A 85 -18.49 31.10 -13.15
CA ASN A 85 -19.35 30.54 -14.17
C ASN A 85 -20.42 31.51 -14.72
N GLN A 86 -20.80 32.55 -13.94
CA GLN A 86 -21.75 33.54 -14.39
C GLN A 86 -21.10 34.54 -15.34
N ASP A 87 -19.84 34.95 -15.09
CA ASP A 87 -19.13 35.86 -15.98
C ASP A 87 -18.74 35.22 -17.32
N MET A 88 -18.47 33.90 -17.34
CA MET A 88 -18.22 33.18 -18.60
C MET A 88 -19.48 33.04 -19.46
N LYS A 89 -20.64 32.77 -18.85
CA LYS A 89 -21.91 32.66 -19.58
C LYS A 89 -22.39 34.02 -20.17
N THR A 90 -22.18 35.12 -19.44
CA THR A 90 -22.53 36.46 -19.92
C THR A 90 -21.64 36.94 -21.06
N ASN A 91 -20.34 36.59 -21.06
CA ASN A 91 -19.44 36.94 -22.14
C ASN A 91 -19.70 36.16 -23.45
N ILE A 92 -20.15 34.91 -23.36
CA ILE A 92 -20.53 34.12 -24.54
C ILE A 92 -21.84 34.63 -25.14
N SER A 93 -22.81 35.10 -24.33
CA SER A 93 -24.07 35.64 -24.80
C SER A 93 -23.93 37.05 -25.43
N ARG A 94 -22.95 37.84 -24.99
CA ARG A 94 -22.67 39.16 -25.58
C ARG A 94 -21.95 39.07 -26.94
N SER A 95 -21.20 37.99 -27.19
CA SER A 95 -20.47 37.83 -28.47
C SER A 95 -21.35 37.33 -29.61
N LEU A 96 -22.61 36.96 -29.37
CA LEU A 96 -23.55 36.47 -30.37
C LEU A 96 -24.59 37.49 -30.84
N GLN A 97 -24.59 38.72 -30.29
CA GLN A 97 -25.63 39.76 -30.57
C GLN A 97 -25.18 40.92 -31.45
N THR A 98 -24.00 40.90 -32.06
CA THR A 98 -23.56 41.95 -32.99
C THR A 98 -23.21 41.36 -34.35
N LEU A 99 -24.22 41.09 -35.14
CA LEU A 99 -24.11 41.01 -36.58
C LEU A 99 -25.22 41.84 -37.20
N PRO A 100 -24.90 42.86 -38.02
CA PRO A 100 -25.90 43.65 -38.70
C PRO A 100 -26.51 42.87 -39.86
N THR A 101 -27.83 42.86 -39.89
CA THR A 101 -28.61 42.49 -41.05
C THR A 101 -28.57 43.60 -42.04
N ASP A 102 -27.90 43.42 -43.17
CA ASP A 102 -28.20 44.18 -44.37
C ASP A 102 -28.25 43.26 -45.59
N SER A 103 -29.38 43.32 -46.24
CA SER A 103 -29.78 42.57 -47.40
C SER A 103 -29.30 43.26 -48.67
N SER A 104 -28.59 42.53 -49.54
CA SER A 104 -28.65 42.79 -50.98
C SER A 104 -28.22 41.55 -51.76
N ASP A 105 -29.10 41.13 -52.61
CA ASP A 105 -28.92 40.09 -53.64
C ASP A 105 -27.70 40.37 -54.52
N PHE A 106 -26.76 39.46 -54.59
CA PHE A 106 -25.91 39.23 -55.76
C PHE A 106 -25.17 37.86 -55.65
N ASP A 107 -25.30 37.09 -56.71
CA ASP A 107 -24.51 35.90 -57.10
C ASP A 107 -24.45 34.71 -56.16
N ILE A 108 -25.46 33.82 -56.23
CA ILE A 108 -25.58 32.54 -55.49
C ILE A 108 -24.56 31.46 -55.95
N ASP A 109 -24.08 31.52 -57.17
CA ASP A 109 -23.26 30.39 -57.70
C ASP A 109 -21.74 30.47 -57.39
N LEU A 110 -21.21 31.71 -57.18
CA LEU A 110 -19.80 31.84 -56.81
C LEU A 110 -19.55 31.60 -55.31
N ILE A 111 -20.57 31.85 -54.47
CA ILE A 111 -20.51 31.68 -53.02
C ILE A 111 -20.56 30.21 -52.59
N LYS A 112 -21.25 29.36 -53.35
CA LYS A 112 -21.29 27.91 -53.08
C LYS A 112 -19.93 27.24 -53.27
N SER A 113 -19.20 27.63 -54.32
CA SER A 113 -17.85 27.11 -54.58
C SER A 113 -16.81 27.55 -53.52
N THR A 114 -16.93 28.76 -53.02
CA THR A 114 -16.00 29.32 -52.02
C THR A 114 -16.29 28.79 -50.62
N LYS A 115 -17.57 28.62 -50.23
CA LYS A 115 -17.97 27.98 -48.97
C LYS A 115 -17.55 26.53 -48.89
N GLN A 116 -17.70 25.80 -50.01
CA GLN A 116 -17.30 24.38 -50.06
C GLN A 116 -15.75 24.24 -49.92
N LYS A 117 -14.96 25.10 -50.59
CA LYS A 117 -13.50 25.10 -50.45
C LYS A 117 -13.01 25.56 -49.04
N SER A 118 -13.72 26.49 -48.40
CA SER A 118 -13.38 26.92 -47.00
C SER A 118 -13.78 25.86 -45.97
N SER A 119 -14.91 25.18 -46.17
CA SER A 119 -15.32 24.07 -45.31
C SER A 119 -14.37 22.87 -45.40
N ILE A 120 -13.90 22.52 -46.61
CA ILE A 120 -12.94 21.46 -46.84
C ILE A 120 -11.57 21.83 -46.22
N LYS A 121 -11.15 23.11 -46.34
CA LYS A 121 -9.91 23.58 -45.69
C LYS A 121 -10.02 23.60 -44.16
N LYS A 122 -11.19 23.99 -43.59
CA LYS A 122 -11.42 23.93 -42.13
C LYS A 122 -11.41 22.47 -41.62
N SER A 123 -12.14 21.55 -42.30
CA SER A 123 -12.12 20.14 -41.91
C SER A 123 -10.73 19.50 -42.10
N GLN A 124 -9.94 19.87 -43.11
CA GLN A 124 -8.57 19.39 -43.26
C GLN A 124 -7.61 19.99 -42.18
N VAL A 125 -7.82 21.22 -41.74
CA VAL A 125 -7.04 21.84 -40.66
C VAL A 125 -7.43 21.24 -39.31
N GLU A 126 -8.71 20.97 -39.08
CA GLU A 126 -9.18 20.27 -37.89
C GLU A 126 -8.71 18.82 -37.86
N LEU A 127 -8.73 18.11 -39.00
CA LEU A 127 -8.17 16.75 -39.12
C LEU A 127 -6.64 16.76 -38.91
N LYS A 128 -5.92 17.77 -39.40
CA LYS A 128 -4.47 17.95 -39.12
C LYS A 128 -4.20 18.31 -37.67
N LYS A 129 -5.03 19.15 -37.01
CA LYS A 129 -4.94 19.44 -35.56
C LYS A 129 -5.29 18.23 -34.72
N SER A 130 -6.25 17.39 -35.13
CA SER A 130 -6.58 16.15 -34.45
C SER A 130 -5.49 15.09 -34.61
N ARG A 131 -4.81 15.03 -35.77
CA ARG A 131 -3.63 14.18 -35.98
C ARG A 131 -2.40 14.62 -35.20
N LEU A 132 -2.31 15.86 -34.77
CA LEU A 132 -1.20 16.40 -33.96
C LEU A 132 -1.43 16.23 -32.45
N ARG A 133 -2.64 15.86 -31.99
CA ARG A 133 -2.89 15.48 -30.60
C ARG A 133 -2.66 13.98 -30.47
N MET A 134 -1.60 13.63 -29.75
CA MET A 134 -1.36 12.23 -29.37
C MET A 134 -2.58 11.72 -28.58
N SER A 135 -3.04 10.51 -28.90
CA SER A 135 -4.05 9.81 -28.12
C SER A 135 -3.52 9.54 -26.71
N LEU A 136 -4.40 9.32 -25.74
CA LEU A 136 -3.98 8.91 -24.38
C LEU A 136 -3.11 7.66 -24.43
N GLN A 137 -3.45 6.71 -25.31
CA GLN A 137 -2.66 5.49 -25.55
C GLN A 137 -1.21 5.80 -25.90
N GLU A 138 -0.99 6.68 -26.88
CA GLU A 138 0.36 7.09 -27.31
C GLU A 138 1.09 7.85 -26.21
N LYS A 139 0.39 8.69 -25.43
CA LYS A 139 0.98 9.40 -24.28
C LYS A 139 1.42 8.45 -23.17
N LEU A 140 0.63 7.41 -22.85
CA LEU A 140 1.01 6.40 -21.88
C LEU A 140 2.25 5.62 -22.32
N PHE A 141 2.35 5.21 -23.59
CA PHE A 141 3.54 4.56 -24.11
C PHE A 141 4.78 5.50 -24.13
N ALA A 142 4.58 6.78 -24.46
CA ALA A 142 5.68 7.75 -24.43
C ALA A 142 6.13 8.04 -22.99
N TYR A 143 5.20 8.13 -22.05
CA TYR A 143 5.50 8.27 -20.62
C TYR A 143 6.25 7.05 -20.09
N TYR A 144 5.77 5.84 -20.41
CA TYR A 144 6.45 4.61 -20.03
C TYR A 144 7.91 4.59 -20.46
N ARG A 145 8.18 4.89 -21.73
CA ARG A 145 9.55 4.87 -22.28
C ARG A 145 10.46 5.95 -21.67
N ARG A 146 9.92 7.12 -21.36
CA ARG A 146 10.72 8.27 -20.88
C ARG A 146 10.90 8.35 -19.37
N LYS A 147 9.88 7.97 -18.59
CA LYS A 147 9.83 8.19 -17.15
C LYS A 147 9.73 6.91 -16.33
N VAL A 148 9.17 5.83 -16.88
CA VAL A 148 8.85 4.62 -16.11
C VAL A 148 9.89 3.53 -16.28
N ALA A 149 10.28 3.24 -17.51
CA ALA A 149 11.20 2.14 -17.83
C ALA A 149 12.61 2.44 -17.32
N ILE A 150 13.15 1.50 -16.56
CA ILE A 150 14.55 1.55 -16.09
C ILE A 150 15.44 0.86 -17.12
N PRO A 151 16.58 1.43 -17.50
CA PRO A 151 17.54 0.76 -18.40
C PRO A 151 17.95 -0.61 -17.85
N THR A 152 18.02 -1.60 -18.74
CA THR A 152 18.36 -2.99 -18.38
C THR A 152 19.73 -3.09 -17.71
N GLU A 153 20.69 -2.29 -18.17
CA GLU A 153 22.03 -2.22 -17.57
C GLU A 153 22.00 -1.74 -16.12
N GLU A 154 21.19 -0.70 -15.84
CA GLU A 154 21.00 -0.17 -14.47
C GLU A 154 20.38 -1.23 -13.54
N GLN A 155 19.34 -1.92 -14.03
CA GLN A 155 18.72 -3.00 -13.26
C GLN A 155 19.70 -4.13 -12.97
N ALA A 156 20.51 -4.52 -13.97
CA ALA A 156 21.50 -5.58 -13.82
C ALA A 156 22.57 -5.21 -12.79
N LYS A 157 23.10 -3.99 -12.83
CA LYS A 157 24.10 -3.50 -11.87
C LYS A 157 23.53 -3.42 -10.44
N ALA A 158 22.32 -2.91 -10.28
CA ALA A 158 21.68 -2.85 -8.97
C ALA A 158 21.39 -4.25 -8.39
N LYS A 159 20.93 -5.19 -9.23
CA LYS A 159 20.74 -6.60 -8.84
C LYS A 159 22.06 -7.25 -8.45
N GLN A 160 23.14 -6.99 -9.21
CA GLN A 160 24.46 -7.53 -8.90
C GLN A 160 24.98 -7.00 -7.56
N ALA A 161 24.89 -5.70 -7.32
CA ALA A 161 25.26 -5.12 -6.03
C ALA A 161 24.51 -5.78 -4.85
N ALA A 162 23.21 -6.04 -5.01
CA ALA A 162 22.43 -6.74 -3.98
C ALA A 162 22.89 -8.19 -3.78
N VAL A 163 23.25 -8.90 -4.84
CA VAL A 163 23.79 -10.27 -4.79
C VAL A 163 25.12 -10.28 -4.03
N ASP A 164 26.01 -9.36 -4.32
CA ASP A 164 27.32 -9.24 -3.68
C ASP A 164 27.17 -8.98 -2.18
N ILE A 165 26.31 -8.03 -1.78
CA ILE A 165 26.00 -7.76 -0.37
C ILE A 165 25.39 -8.99 0.32
N CYS A 166 24.47 -9.69 -0.33
CA CYS A 166 23.87 -10.91 0.22
C CYS A 166 24.94 -12.00 0.45
N ALA A 167 25.90 -12.15 -0.45
CA ALA A 167 27.00 -13.12 -0.34
C ALA A 167 27.92 -12.78 0.85
N GLU A 168 28.32 -11.54 0.98
CA GLU A 168 29.16 -11.06 2.11
C GLU A 168 28.46 -11.22 3.45
N LEU A 169 27.19 -10.84 3.54
CA LEU A 169 26.40 -11.03 4.75
C LEU A 169 26.28 -12.50 5.14
N ARG A 170 25.99 -13.36 4.16
CA ARG A 170 25.90 -14.81 4.36
C ARG A 170 27.23 -15.39 4.88
N GLY A 171 28.33 -14.97 4.29
CA GLY A 171 29.69 -15.35 4.73
C GLY A 171 29.95 -14.94 6.18
N PHE A 172 29.63 -13.70 6.52
CA PHE A 172 29.79 -13.18 7.87
C PHE A 172 28.92 -13.93 8.89
N LEU A 173 27.64 -14.14 8.62
CA LEU A 173 26.73 -14.82 9.54
C LEU A 173 27.17 -16.27 9.79
N ARG A 174 27.58 -17.00 8.75
CA ARG A 174 28.10 -18.36 8.89
C ARG A 174 29.40 -18.42 9.72
N ALA A 175 30.28 -17.45 9.56
CA ALA A 175 31.57 -17.42 10.27
C ALA A 175 31.45 -16.95 11.73
N LYS A 176 30.57 -15.99 12.02
CA LYS A 176 30.50 -15.33 13.33
C LYS A 176 29.32 -15.79 14.19
N LEU A 177 28.24 -16.26 13.57
CA LEU A 177 27.01 -16.67 14.23
C LEU A 177 26.52 -18.03 13.68
N PRO A 178 27.36 -19.09 13.75
CA PRO A 178 27.01 -20.39 13.17
C PRO A 178 25.76 -21.03 13.83
N ASP A 179 25.48 -20.65 15.08
CA ASP A 179 24.35 -21.17 15.86
C ASP A 179 23.03 -20.45 15.58
N MET A 180 23.06 -19.35 14.81
CA MET A 180 21.84 -18.64 14.43
C MET A 180 21.05 -19.47 13.40
N PRO A 181 19.85 -19.97 13.73
CA PRO A 181 19.12 -20.88 12.86
C PRO A 181 18.41 -20.10 11.72
N LEU A 182 19.11 -19.97 10.61
CA LEU A 182 18.62 -19.33 9.39
C LEU A 182 18.57 -20.32 8.22
N ARG A 183 17.57 -20.15 7.37
CA ARG A 183 17.56 -20.75 6.02
C ARG A 183 18.35 -19.87 5.05
N GLU A 184 18.40 -20.30 3.80
CA GLU A 184 19.06 -19.51 2.77
C GLU A 184 18.33 -18.17 2.54
N MET A 185 19.10 -17.08 2.60
CA MET A 185 18.60 -15.74 2.29
C MET A 185 18.42 -15.58 0.79
N TYR A 186 17.41 -14.82 0.39
CA TYR A 186 17.10 -14.58 -1.00
C TYR A 186 16.59 -13.16 -1.25
N LEU A 187 16.81 -12.66 -2.46
CA LEU A 187 16.35 -11.35 -2.89
C LEU A 187 14.88 -11.39 -3.29
N SER A 188 14.15 -10.32 -3.00
CA SER A 188 12.75 -10.13 -3.30
C SER A 188 12.48 -8.65 -3.59
N GLY A 189 11.24 -8.33 -3.91
CA GLY A 189 10.83 -6.94 -4.12
C GLY A 189 10.66 -6.56 -5.58
N SER A 190 10.22 -5.31 -5.80
CA SER A 190 9.86 -4.83 -7.15
C SER A 190 11.01 -4.91 -8.15
N LEU A 191 12.25 -4.68 -7.70
CA LEU A 191 13.43 -4.76 -8.57
C LEU A 191 13.70 -6.20 -8.98
N TYR A 192 13.59 -7.15 -8.06
CA TYR A 192 13.75 -8.58 -8.34
C TYR A 192 12.66 -9.10 -9.28
N ASP A 193 11.43 -8.64 -9.09
CA ASP A 193 10.25 -9.05 -9.86
C ASP A 193 10.09 -8.31 -11.19
N ASP A 194 11.04 -7.46 -11.59
CA ASP A 194 10.97 -6.60 -12.78
C ASP A 194 9.77 -5.64 -12.81
N LEU A 195 9.24 -5.30 -11.63
CA LEU A 195 8.15 -4.36 -11.42
C LEU A 195 8.60 -3.02 -10.81
N GLN A 196 9.91 -2.79 -10.69
CA GLN A 196 10.46 -1.49 -10.29
C GLN A 196 10.26 -0.46 -11.39
N VAL A 197 10.14 0.80 -11.00
CA VAL A 197 9.88 1.92 -11.93
C VAL A 197 10.74 3.12 -11.59
N VAL A 198 11.02 3.95 -12.58
CA VAL A 198 11.77 5.21 -12.50
C VAL A 198 13.26 5.00 -12.22
N THR A 199 13.63 4.35 -11.12
CA THR A 199 15.01 4.12 -10.68
C THR A 199 15.15 2.73 -10.06
N ALA A 200 16.32 2.08 -10.25
CA ALA A 200 16.64 0.80 -9.62
C ALA A 200 17.26 1.03 -8.23
N ASP A 201 16.46 1.58 -7.32
CA ASP A 201 16.93 2.14 -6.06
C ASP A 201 16.55 1.32 -4.81
N HIS A 202 15.75 0.26 -4.93
CA HIS A 202 15.24 -0.47 -3.77
C HIS A 202 15.08 -1.97 -4.03
N ILE A 203 15.57 -2.79 -3.11
CA ILE A 203 15.40 -4.25 -3.12
C ILE A 203 15.22 -4.76 -1.69
N GLN A 204 14.59 -5.91 -1.53
CA GLN A 204 14.40 -6.58 -0.24
C GLN A 204 15.28 -7.83 -0.15
N LEU A 205 15.98 -7.99 0.96
CA LEU A 205 16.69 -9.20 1.32
C LEU A 205 15.88 -9.95 2.37
N MET A 206 15.29 -11.07 1.96
CA MET A 206 14.54 -11.94 2.84
C MET A 206 15.51 -12.76 3.69
N VAL A 207 15.26 -12.76 5.00
CA VAL A 207 16.07 -13.48 5.99
C VAL A 207 15.19 -14.49 6.71
N PRO A 208 15.03 -15.72 6.16
CA PRO A 208 14.14 -16.71 6.73
C PRO A 208 14.72 -17.36 7.98
N LEU A 209 14.02 -17.22 9.10
CA LEU A 209 14.36 -17.86 10.36
C LEU A 209 13.90 -19.31 10.36
N VAL A 210 14.70 -20.19 10.97
CA VAL A 210 14.26 -21.53 11.29
C VAL A 210 13.62 -21.52 12.68
N LEU A 211 12.35 -21.88 12.73
CA LEU A 211 11.62 -22.11 13.97
C LEU A 211 11.49 -23.60 14.21
N GLU A 212 11.68 -24.03 15.45
CA GLU A 212 11.56 -25.44 15.85
C GLU A 212 10.09 -25.88 15.79
N GLN A 213 9.86 -27.03 15.20
CA GLN A 213 8.53 -27.63 15.16
C GLN A 213 7.98 -27.83 16.59
N ASN A 214 6.68 -27.68 16.76
CA ASN A 214 5.96 -27.82 18.02
C ASN A 214 6.26 -26.79 19.12
N LEU A 215 7.18 -25.85 18.90
CA LEU A 215 7.45 -24.78 19.85
C LEU A 215 6.71 -23.49 19.52
N TRP A 216 6.18 -23.36 18.33
CA TRP A 216 5.59 -22.12 17.82
C TRP A 216 4.27 -22.37 17.12
N SER A 217 3.29 -21.49 17.38
CA SER A 217 2.00 -21.49 16.68
C SER A 217 1.68 -20.10 16.13
N CYS A 218 0.97 -20.09 15.00
CA CYS A 218 0.44 -18.87 14.40
C CYS A 218 -0.98 -18.61 14.89
N ILE A 219 -1.23 -17.42 15.42
CA ILE A 219 -2.57 -16.94 15.78
C ILE A 219 -2.92 -15.83 14.82
N PRO A 220 -3.91 -16.01 13.92
CA PRO A 220 -4.37 -14.94 13.03
C PRO A 220 -4.80 -13.69 13.80
N GLY A 221 -4.48 -12.52 13.29
CA GLY A 221 -4.83 -11.25 13.95
C GLY A 221 -6.31 -10.99 14.04
N GLU A 222 -7.10 -11.54 13.11
CA GLU A 222 -8.55 -11.52 13.15
C GLU A 222 -9.16 -12.34 14.29
N ASP A 223 -8.45 -13.36 14.80
CA ASP A 223 -8.88 -14.20 15.93
C ASP A 223 -8.48 -13.59 17.28
N THR A 224 -7.83 -12.44 17.28
CA THR A 224 -7.44 -11.70 18.47
C THR A 224 -8.42 -10.55 18.75
N ILE A 225 -8.38 -10.03 19.98
CA ILE A 225 -9.16 -8.81 20.35
C ILE A 225 -8.80 -7.59 19.50
N MET A 226 -7.67 -7.59 18.86
CA MET A 226 -7.24 -6.50 17.97
C MET A 226 -7.97 -6.52 16.63
N ASN A 227 -8.44 -7.70 16.20
CA ASN A 227 -9.14 -7.92 14.93
C ASN A 227 -8.43 -7.25 13.73
N ILE A 228 -7.16 -7.62 13.51
CA ILE A 228 -6.32 -7.07 12.45
C ILE A 228 -6.03 -8.16 11.41
N PRO A 229 -6.88 -8.34 10.39
CA PRO A 229 -6.62 -9.28 9.29
C PRO A 229 -5.33 -8.92 8.54
N GLY A 230 -4.64 -9.95 8.06
CA GLY A 230 -3.36 -9.77 7.35
C GLY A 230 -2.13 -9.71 8.27
N PHE A 231 -2.34 -9.88 9.58
CA PHE A 231 -1.29 -9.99 10.58
C PHE A 231 -1.51 -11.22 11.46
N CYS A 232 -0.43 -11.69 12.08
CA CYS A 232 -0.46 -12.84 13.00
C CYS A 232 0.42 -12.57 14.21
N LEU A 233 0.07 -13.23 15.33
CA LEU A 233 0.97 -13.40 16.46
C LEU A 233 1.61 -14.78 16.36
N VAL A 234 2.91 -14.86 16.63
CA VAL A 234 3.66 -16.11 16.70
C VAL A 234 3.86 -16.44 18.17
N ARG A 235 3.06 -17.38 18.70
CA ARG A 235 3.02 -17.73 20.12
C ARG A 235 4.05 -18.82 20.41
N ARG A 236 4.75 -18.68 21.54
CA ARG A 236 5.61 -19.72 22.10
C ARG A 236 4.75 -20.77 22.79
N GLU A 237 4.80 -22.01 22.33
CA GLU A 237 4.02 -23.12 22.86
C GLU A 237 4.78 -23.91 23.93
N ASN A 238 4.02 -24.60 24.76
CA ASN A 238 4.49 -25.61 25.73
C ASN A 238 5.71 -25.19 26.56
N PRO A 239 5.70 -24.00 27.21
CA PRO A 239 6.85 -23.54 27.99
C PRO A 239 7.17 -24.44 29.21
N GLU A 240 6.22 -25.29 29.64
CA GLU A 240 6.37 -26.27 30.71
C GLU A 240 7.24 -27.45 30.31
N TYR A 241 7.07 -27.96 29.06
CA TYR A 241 7.83 -29.08 28.52
C TYR A 241 9.13 -28.62 27.84
N PHE A 242 9.15 -27.40 27.29
CA PHE A 242 10.28 -26.83 26.62
C PHE A 242 10.65 -25.50 27.29
N PRO A 243 11.52 -25.54 28.32
CA PRO A 243 11.89 -24.37 29.10
C PRO A 243 12.57 -23.31 28.22
N ARG A 244 12.64 -22.09 28.73
CA ARG A 244 13.35 -21.00 28.03
C ARG A 244 14.79 -21.41 27.75
N GLY A 245 15.26 -21.15 26.52
CA GLY A 245 16.55 -21.58 26.01
C GLY A 245 16.49 -22.83 25.13
N SER A 246 15.32 -23.49 25.01
CA SER A 246 15.11 -24.58 24.06
C SER A 246 15.09 -24.12 22.60
N SER A 247 14.81 -22.84 22.36
CA SER A 247 14.93 -22.18 21.05
C SER A 247 15.95 -21.05 21.10
N TYR A 248 16.70 -20.89 20.02
CA TYR A 248 17.56 -19.72 19.82
C TYR A 248 16.77 -18.41 19.92
N TRP A 249 15.52 -18.42 19.43
CA TRP A 249 14.64 -17.27 19.34
C TRP A 249 13.90 -16.94 20.63
N ASP A 250 14.05 -17.72 21.69
CA ASP A 250 13.47 -17.44 23.01
C ASP A 250 13.92 -16.08 23.56
N ARG A 251 15.10 -15.58 23.14
CA ARG A 251 15.60 -14.22 23.46
C ARG A 251 14.78 -13.09 22.84
N CYS A 252 14.02 -13.39 21.78
CA CYS A 252 13.17 -12.43 21.08
C CYS A 252 11.70 -12.56 21.48
N VAL A 253 11.38 -13.36 22.51
CA VAL A 253 10.00 -13.54 23.00
C VAL A 253 9.65 -12.39 23.95
N VAL A 254 8.56 -11.71 23.63
CA VAL A 254 7.97 -10.63 24.44
C VAL A 254 6.51 -10.99 24.73
N GLY A 255 6.16 -11.08 26.03
CA GLY A 255 4.78 -11.41 26.44
C GLY A 255 4.27 -12.77 25.95
N GLY A 256 5.18 -13.74 25.74
CA GLY A 256 4.83 -15.08 25.24
C GLY A 256 4.78 -15.20 23.71
N TYR A 257 5.08 -14.13 22.98
CA TYR A 257 5.06 -14.08 21.51
C TYR A 257 6.45 -13.74 20.96
N LEU A 258 6.82 -14.34 19.84
CA LEU A 258 8.01 -13.95 19.08
C LEU A 258 7.79 -12.53 18.53
N SER A 259 8.62 -11.59 18.97
CA SER A 259 8.52 -10.19 18.55
C SER A 259 9.30 -9.95 17.26
N PRO A 260 8.67 -9.55 16.14
CA PRO A 260 9.38 -9.17 14.93
C PRO A 260 10.31 -7.99 15.16
N ARG A 261 9.96 -7.06 16.05
CA ARG A 261 10.82 -5.93 16.44
C ARG A 261 12.08 -6.39 17.17
N ALA A 262 11.97 -7.34 18.11
CA ALA A 262 13.12 -7.88 18.83
C ALA A 262 14.04 -8.67 17.89
N VAL A 263 13.46 -9.42 16.93
CA VAL A 263 14.21 -10.10 15.87
C VAL A 263 14.95 -9.08 15.00
N SER A 264 14.26 -8.07 14.48
CA SER A 264 14.87 -7.02 13.64
C SER A 264 15.99 -6.29 14.39
N SER A 265 15.79 -5.95 15.68
CA SER A 265 16.84 -5.33 16.53
C SER A 265 18.05 -6.24 16.73
N THR A 266 17.85 -7.56 16.76
CA THR A 266 18.98 -8.52 16.82
C THR A 266 19.80 -8.46 15.53
N PHE A 267 19.15 -8.45 14.37
CA PHE A 267 19.83 -8.29 13.08
C PHE A 267 20.49 -6.92 12.92
N GLU A 268 19.84 -5.85 13.38
CA GLU A 268 20.40 -4.50 13.34
C GLU A 268 21.74 -4.42 14.10
N LYS A 269 21.80 -4.97 15.31
CA LYS A 269 23.03 -5.03 16.11
C LYS A 269 24.15 -5.79 15.39
N VAL A 270 23.82 -6.86 14.71
CA VAL A 270 24.79 -7.67 13.97
C VAL A 270 25.20 -6.95 12.68
N VAL A 271 24.26 -6.55 11.85
CA VAL A 271 24.51 -6.01 10.50
C VAL A 271 25.06 -4.60 10.56
N ALA A 272 24.48 -3.72 11.40
CA ALA A 272 24.96 -2.35 11.52
C ALA A 272 26.14 -2.21 12.48
N GLY A 273 26.18 -3.03 13.54
CA GLY A 273 27.16 -2.86 14.62
C GLY A 273 28.41 -3.74 14.52
N SER A 274 28.33 -4.91 13.88
CA SER A 274 29.42 -5.90 13.90
C SER A 274 30.13 -6.08 12.56
N ILE A 275 29.56 -5.64 11.46
CA ILE A 275 30.13 -5.77 10.12
C ILE A 275 30.88 -4.48 9.76
N ASN A 276 32.13 -4.64 9.28
CA ASN A 276 32.92 -3.52 8.76
C ASN A 276 32.54 -3.24 7.30
N TRP A 277 31.41 -2.58 7.07
CA TRP A 277 30.93 -2.23 5.73
C TRP A 277 31.90 -1.39 4.91
N PRO A 278 32.63 -0.41 5.47
CA PRO A 278 33.67 0.32 4.71
C PRO A 278 34.74 -0.59 4.13
N ALA A 279 35.19 -1.61 4.87
CA ALA A 279 36.19 -2.56 4.35
C ALA A 279 35.62 -3.44 3.23
N ILE A 280 34.39 -3.94 3.38
CA ILE A 280 33.68 -4.70 2.34
C ILE A 280 33.44 -3.80 1.12
N GLY A 281 33.03 -2.56 1.32
CA GLY A 281 32.84 -1.59 0.26
C GLY A 281 34.09 -1.35 -0.56
N THR A 282 35.26 -1.22 0.10
CA THR A 282 36.54 -1.08 -0.59
C THR A 282 36.87 -2.32 -1.44
N LEU A 283 36.53 -3.51 -0.97
CA LEU A 283 36.74 -4.76 -1.70
C LEU A 283 35.85 -4.90 -2.93
N LEU A 284 34.58 -4.43 -2.83
CA LEU A 284 33.58 -4.53 -3.88
C LEU A 284 33.51 -3.30 -4.80
N ASP A 285 34.28 -2.25 -4.52
CA ASP A 285 34.22 -0.93 -5.17
C ASP A 285 32.85 -0.26 -4.98
N TYR A 286 32.28 -0.41 -3.77
CA TYR A 286 31.02 0.21 -3.35
C TYR A 286 31.22 1.09 -2.12
N VAL A 287 30.36 2.10 -1.95
CA VAL A 287 30.23 2.79 -0.67
C VAL A 287 29.00 2.24 0.05
N ILE A 288 29.24 1.54 1.18
CA ILE A 288 28.20 0.84 1.92
C ILE A 288 28.09 1.45 3.30
N ARG A 289 26.86 1.76 3.71
CA ARG A 289 26.56 2.25 5.06
C ARG A 289 25.18 1.81 5.52
N PRO A 290 24.99 1.50 6.80
CA PRO A 290 23.66 1.39 7.37
C PRO A 290 22.93 2.73 7.18
N ALA A 291 21.69 2.68 6.68
CA ALA A 291 20.85 3.86 6.60
C ALA A 291 20.46 4.32 8.01
N ALA A 292 20.22 5.62 8.19
CA ALA A 292 19.72 6.15 9.45
C ALA A 292 18.42 5.44 9.85
N PRO A 293 18.09 5.35 11.17
CA PRO A 293 17.01 4.51 11.66
C PRO A 293 15.68 4.87 11.01
N LEU A 294 15.33 4.05 10.03
CA LEU A 294 13.99 3.89 9.51
C LEU A 294 13.34 2.73 10.29
N GLU A 295 12.06 2.50 10.07
CA GLU A 295 11.28 1.43 10.72
C GLU A 295 11.84 0.00 10.50
N SER A 296 12.80 -0.16 9.57
CA SER A 296 13.45 -1.43 9.23
C SER A 296 14.96 -1.25 9.02
N LEU A 297 15.73 -2.31 9.27
CA LEU A 297 17.15 -2.34 8.96
C LEU A 297 17.37 -2.22 7.45
N THR A 298 18.04 -1.15 7.03
CA THR A 298 18.30 -0.85 5.62
C THR A 298 19.77 -0.54 5.43
N LEU A 299 20.40 -1.10 4.39
CA LEU A 299 21.71 -0.69 3.89
C LEU A 299 21.56 0.22 2.69
N GLU A 300 22.29 1.32 2.68
CA GLU A 300 22.50 2.17 1.52
C GLU A 300 23.80 1.74 0.84
N VAL A 301 23.71 1.35 -0.42
CA VAL A 301 24.83 0.90 -1.25
C VAL A 301 24.94 1.83 -2.45
N GLN A 302 26.00 2.64 -2.49
CA GLN A 302 26.34 3.42 -3.67
C GLN A 302 27.25 2.58 -4.55
N TYR A 303 26.73 2.09 -5.67
CA TYR A 303 27.44 1.20 -6.60
C TYR A 303 27.95 1.91 -7.86
N GLU A 304 27.53 3.16 -8.07
CA GLU A 304 28.07 4.10 -9.06
C GLU A 304 27.99 5.53 -8.48
N ARG A 305 28.66 6.50 -9.15
CA ARG A 305 28.82 7.87 -8.66
C ARG A 305 27.50 8.51 -8.22
N ASP A 306 26.41 8.32 -8.98
CA ASP A 306 25.11 8.94 -8.74
C ASP A 306 23.99 7.91 -8.52
N ARG A 307 24.36 6.62 -8.34
CA ARG A 307 23.40 5.53 -8.22
C ARG A 307 23.49 4.85 -6.86
N ARG A 308 22.36 4.78 -6.20
CA ARG A 308 22.23 4.20 -4.87
C ARG A 308 21.16 3.13 -4.87
N LEU A 309 21.42 2.07 -4.10
CA LEU A 309 20.48 0.99 -3.84
C LEU A 309 20.23 0.91 -2.34
N PHE A 310 18.98 0.89 -1.95
CA PHE A 310 18.55 0.61 -0.59
C PHE A 310 18.15 -0.86 -0.48
N ILE A 311 18.81 -1.57 0.42
CA ILE A 311 18.55 -3.00 0.67
C ILE A 311 17.89 -3.12 2.03
N ASP A 312 16.58 -3.43 2.05
CA ASP A 312 15.83 -3.68 3.27
C ASP A 312 16.02 -5.12 3.71
N PHE A 313 16.43 -5.32 4.96
CA PHE A 313 16.48 -6.64 5.58
C PHE A 313 15.11 -6.99 6.15
N LEU A 314 14.55 -8.09 5.70
CA LEU A 314 13.21 -8.49 6.08
C LEU A 314 13.23 -9.89 6.69
N PRO A 315 13.37 -10.01 8.02
CA PRO A 315 13.23 -11.28 8.71
C PRO A 315 11.86 -11.91 8.42
N SER A 316 11.85 -13.21 8.20
CA SER A 316 10.62 -13.94 7.90
C SER A 316 10.57 -15.27 8.62
N VAL A 317 9.37 -15.77 8.89
CA VAL A 317 9.11 -17.08 9.48
C VAL A 317 8.08 -17.82 8.64
N THR A 318 8.20 -19.14 8.61
CA THR A 318 7.23 -20.01 7.95
C THR A 318 6.64 -20.97 8.99
N LEU A 319 5.33 -20.94 9.13
CA LEU A 319 4.56 -21.80 10.01
C LEU A 319 3.47 -22.50 9.18
N GLY A 320 3.62 -23.80 8.96
CA GLY A 320 2.83 -24.52 7.97
C GLY A 320 3.01 -23.93 6.58
N ASP A 321 1.91 -23.57 5.91
CA ASP A 321 1.90 -22.93 4.59
C ASP A 321 1.93 -21.38 4.67
N THR A 322 1.97 -20.84 5.89
CA THR A 322 1.91 -19.39 6.12
C THR A 322 3.30 -18.79 6.23
N VAL A 323 3.61 -17.85 5.36
CA VAL A 323 4.83 -17.04 5.42
C VAL A 323 4.52 -15.68 6.02
N LEU A 324 5.24 -15.35 7.07
CA LEU A 324 5.12 -14.09 7.81
C LEU A 324 6.41 -13.29 7.70
N VAL A 325 6.31 -11.97 7.64
CA VAL A 325 7.45 -11.05 7.54
C VAL A 325 7.44 -10.04 8.69
N ALA A 326 8.63 -9.66 9.15
CA ALA A 326 8.83 -8.70 10.22
C ALA A 326 8.67 -7.26 9.70
N LYS A 327 7.47 -6.94 9.19
CA LYS A 327 7.11 -5.60 8.75
C LYS A 327 5.99 -5.06 9.65
N PRO A 328 6.22 -3.99 10.43
CA PRO A 328 5.26 -3.50 11.39
C PRO A 328 3.98 -2.98 10.70
N HIS A 329 2.90 -2.97 11.45
CA HIS A 329 1.68 -2.28 11.04
C HIS A 329 1.86 -0.79 11.28
N ARG A 330 1.57 0.02 10.28
CA ARG A 330 1.84 1.46 10.31
C ARG A 330 1.10 2.21 11.43
N LEU A 331 -0.14 1.83 11.71
CA LEU A 331 -1.00 2.51 12.69
C LEU A 331 -1.16 1.77 14.02
N ALA A 332 -0.89 0.46 14.06
CA ALA A 332 -1.01 -0.33 15.28
C ALA A 332 0.28 -0.28 16.10
N GLN A 333 0.17 0.05 17.39
CA GLN A 333 1.29 0.12 18.32
C GLN A 333 1.57 -1.24 18.98
N TYR A 334 1.66 -2.32 18.19
CA TYR A 334 1.93 -3.67 18.68
C TYR A 334 3.20 -4.24 18.06
N ASP A 335 4.23 -4.40 18.88
CA ASP A 335 5.55 -4.86 18.44
C ASP A 335 5.63 -6.36 18.10
N ASN A 336 4.56 -7.12 18.36
CA ASN A 336 4.53 -8.58 18.18
C ASN A 336 3.77 -9.03 16.91
N LEU A 337 3.26 -8.10 16.11
CA LEU A 337 2.50 -8.41 14.90
C LEU A 337 3.43 -8.74 13.73
N TRP A 338 3.33 -9.95 13.23
CA TRP A 338 3.94 -10.39 11.98
C TRP A 338 2.97 -10.19 10.83
N ARG A 339 3.45 -9.67 9.71
CA ARG A 339 2.62 -9.45 8.51
C ARG A 339 2.58 -10.69 7.63
N LEU A 340 1.39 -11.04 7.10
CA LEU A 340 1.25 -12.03 6.04
C LEU A 340 1.99 -11.61 4.77
N SER A 341 2.79 -12.50 4.21
CA SER A 341 3.52 -12.28 2.96
C SER A 341 2.66 -12.64 1.75
N LEU A 342 1.73 -11.75 1.37
CA LEU A 342 0.83 -11.99 0.23
C LEU A 342 1.44 -11.55 -1.10
N ARG A 343 2.37 -10.61 -1.09
CA ARG A 343 2.95 -10.00 -2.29
C ARG A 343 3.58 -10.97 -3.29
N PRO A 344 4.34 -12.02 -2.90
CA PRO A 344 4.89 -12.97 -3.88
C PRO A 344 3.78 -13.68 -4.67
N ALA A 345 2.69 -14.05 -4.01
CA ALA A 345 1.54 -14.68 -4.65
C ALA A 345 0.77 -13.71 -5.57
N GLU A 346 0.57 -12.46 -5.15
CA GLU A 346 0.00 -11.39 -6.00
C GLU A 346 0.81 -11.19 -7.27
N THR A 347 2.14 -11.09 -7.15
CA THR A 347 3.05 -10.90 -8.28
C THR A 347 3.06 -12.13 -9.21
N ALA A 348 3.07 -13.32 -8.64
CA ALA A 348 2.99 -14.57 -9.41
C ALA A 348 1.67 -14.66 -10.20
N ARG A 349 0.56 -14.29 -9.57
CA ARG A 349 -0.76 -14.25 -10.23
C ARG A 349 -0.78 -13.27 -11.40
N LEU A 350 -0.29 -12.05 -11.19
CA LEU A 350 -0.21 -11.01 -12.22
C LEU A 350 0.64 -11.49 -13.41
N ARG A 351 1.81 -12.09 -13.14
CA ARG A 351 2.72 -12.61 -14.16
C ARG A 351 2.10 -13.76 -14.94
N ALA A 352 1.44 -14.70 -14.27
CA ALA A 352 0.76 -15.80 -14.91
C ALA A 352 -0.35 -15.33 -15.87
N LEU A 353 -1.11 -14.31 -15.49
CA LEU A 353 -2.15 -13.71 -16.32
C LEU A 353 -1.57 -13.04 -17.57
N ASP A 354 -0.51 -12.22 -17.41
CA ASP A 354 0.14 -11.56 -18.55
C ASP A 354 0.86 -12.55 -19.49
N GLN A 355 1.37 -13.66 -18.96
CA GLN A 355 1.97 -14.72 -19.78
C GLN A 355 0.91 -15.49 -20.59
N ALA A 356 -0.28 -15.67 -20.05
CA ALA A 356 -1.36 -16.42 -20.69
C ALA A 356 -1.94 -15.69 -21.92
N ASP A 357 -2.02 -14.35 -21.89
CA ASP A 357 -2.67 -13.55 -22.93
C ASP A 357 -1.78 -12.44 -23.53
N SER A 358 -0.48 -12.40 -23.16
CA SER A 358 0.44 -11.32 -23.55
C SER A 358 -0.08 -9.93 -23.18
N GLY A 359 -0.76 -9.85 -22.03
CA GLY A 359 -1.52 -8.69 -21.60
C GLY A 359 -0.68 -7.49 -21.17
N CYS A 360 -1.35 -6.35 -21.02
CA CYS A 360 -0.74 -5.09 -20.62
C CYS A 360 -0.86 -4.77 -19.12
N ARG A 361 -1.22 -5.76 -18.26
CA ARG A 361 -1.44 -5.54 -16.81
C ARG A 361 -0.21 -5.02 -16.10
N SER A 362 0.94 -5.67 -16.32
CA SER A 362 2.23 -5.22 -15.74
C SER A 362 2.64 -3.86 -16.25
N LEU A 363 2.36 -3.54 -17.52
CA LEU A 363 2.62 -2.23 -18.10
C LEU A 363 1.75 -1.15 -17.46
N CYS A 364 0.45 -1.38 -17.33
CA CYS A 364 -0.50 -0.51 -16.65
C CYS A 364 -0.09 -0.28 -15.20
N LEU A 365 0.24 -1.36 -14.46
CA LEU A 365 0.72 -1.29 -13.08
C LEU A 365 1.99 -0.44 -12.96
N LYS A 366 2.97 -0.63 -13.84
CA LYS A 366 4.22 0.15 -13.83
C LYS A 366 3.96 1.64 -14.05
N ILE A 367 3.05 2.00 -14.95
CA ILE A 367 2.67 3.40 -15.19
C ILE A 367 2.02 3.98 -13.92
N LEU A 368 1.05 3.30 -13.30
CA LEU A 368 0.41 3.73 -12.07
C LEU A 368 1.41 3.90 -10.92
N LYS A 369 2.32 2.94 -10.75
CA LYS A 369 3.39 3.01 -9.73
C LYS A 369 4.31 4.22 -9.95
N ALA A 370 4.67 4.52 -11.20
CA ALA A 370 5.52 5.66 -11.52
C ALA A 370 4.81 6.99 -11.23
N ILE A 371 3.53 7.10 -11.57
CA ILE A 371 2.70 8.26 -11.24
C ILE A 371 2.68 8.46 -9.71
N CYS A 372 2.43 7.40 -8.93
CA CYS A 372 2.42 7.49 -7.47
C CYS A 372 3.80 7.82 -6.89
N LYS A 373 4.90 7.30 -7.48
CA LYS A 373 6.28 7.57 -7.02
C LYS A 373 6.69 9.02 -7.31
N LEU A 374 6.24 9.59 -8.42
CA LEU A 374 6.62 10.94 -8.85
C LEU A 374 5.68 12.04 -8.36
N ASN A 375 4.48 11.68 -7.88
CA ASN A 375 3.52 12.64 -7.32
C ASN A 375 3.47 12.50 -5.78
N PRO A 376 3.95 13.51 -5.03
CA PRO A 376 3.95 13.46 -3.56
C PRO A 376 2.57 13.22 -2.95
N ALA A 377 1.50 13.78 -3.51
CA ALA A 377 0.12 13.60 -3.03
C ALA A 377 -0.39 12.16 -3.17
N LEU A 378 0.23 11.33 -4.02
CA LEU A 378 -0.11 9.93 -4.24
C LEU A 378 0.91 8.96 -3.61
N SER A 379 1.93 9.46 -2.92
CA SER A 379 3.04 8.67 -2.38
C SER A 379 2.64 7.64 -1.31
N HIS A 380 1.48 7.83 -0.68
CA HIS A 380 0.93 6.89 0.30
C HIS A 380 0.35 5.61 -0.31
N LEU A 381 0.13 5.58 -1.64
CA LEU A 381 -0.34 4.38 -2.33
C LEU A 381 0.80 3.37 -2.50
N SER A 382 0.63 2.21 -1.90
CA SER A 382 1.60 1.12 -1.96
C SER A 382 1.50 0.31 -3.25
N ALA A 383 2.60 -0.36 -3.62
CA ALA A 383 2.63 -1.26 -4.77
C ALA A 383 1.60 -2.41 -4.67
N SER A 384 1.34 -2.94 -3.45
CA SER A 384 0.35 -4.01 -3.25
C SER A 384 -1.07 -3.51 -3.50
N GLN A 385 -1.41 -2.30 -3.04
CA GLN A 385 -2.72 -1.68 -3.33
C GLN A 385 -2.95 -1.56 -4.84
N LEU A 386 -1.98 -0.99 -5.58
CA LEU A 386 -2.09 -0.85 -7.03
C LEU A 386 -2.16 -2.21 -7.76
N THR A 387 -1.38 -3.20 -7.30
CA THR A 387 -1.44 -4.56 -7.86
C THR A 387 -2.83 -5.17 -7.66
N ASN A 388 -3.43 -5.01 -6.48
CA ASN A 388 -4.75 -5.56 -6.19
C ASN A 388 -5.86 -4.87 -6.99
N VAL A 389 -5.76 -3.56 -7.26
CA VAL A 389 -6.69 -2.87 -8.19
C VAL A 389 -6.64 -3.50 -9.58
N ILE A 390 -5.44 -3.78 -10.11
CA ILE A 390 -5.28 -4.45 -11.41
C ILE A 390 -5.82 -5.89 -11.36
N LEU A 391 -5.57 -6.63 -10.28
CA LEU A 391 -6.09 -8.00 -10.14
C LEU A 391 -7.61 -8.04 -10.06
N HIS A 392 -8.25 -7.10 -9.36
CA HIS A 392 -9.71 -6.98 -9.32
C HIS A 392 -10.27 -6.62 -10.70
N LEU A 393 -9.68 -5.62 -11.35
CA LEU A 393 -10.10 -5.23 -12.70
C LEU A 393 -9.98 -6.39 -13.71
N THR A 394 -9.00 -7.28 -13.53
CA THR A 394 -8.84 -8.48 -14.38
C THR A 394 -9.98 -9.48 -14.22
N GLN A 395 -10.69 -9.48 -13.09
CA GLN A 395 -11.87 -10.34 -12.90
C GLN A 395 -13.10 -9.81 -13.64
N GLU A 396 -13.16 -8.51 -13.86
CA GLU A 396 -14.26 -7.82 -14.54
C GLU A 396 -14.02 -7.72 -16.05
N GLU A 397 -12.77 -7.54 -16.45
CA GLU A 397 -12.35 -7.26 -17.82
C GLU A 397 -11.48 -8.39 -18.40
N THR A 398 -11.88 -8.89 -19.55
CA THR A 398 -11.20 -10.04 -20.19
C THR A 398 -10.15 -9.64 -21.22
N ASP A 399 -10.36 -8.52 -21.95
CA ASP A 399 -9.40 -8.04 -22.96
C ASP A 399 -8.35 -7.12 -22.35
N TRP A 400 -7.13 -7.62 -22.24
CA TRP A 400 -5.94 -6.91 -21.76
C TRP A 400 -4.89 -6.72 -22.85
N SER A 401 -5.29 -6.79 -24.13
CA SER A 401 -4.37 -6.50 -25.23
C SER A 401 -3.69 -5.13 -25.07
N GLN A 402 -2.56 -4.95 -25.70
CA GLN A 402 -1.81 -3.69 -25.59
C GLN A 402 -2.59 -2.48 -26.11
N ASP A 403 -3.48 -2.69 -27.04
CA ASP A 403 -4.35 -1.65 -27.61
C ASP A 403 -5.36 -1.11 -26.58
N MET A 404 -5.68 -1.89 -25.56
CA MET A 404 -6.59 -1.53 -24.48
C MET A 404 -5.95 -0.81 -23.31
N LEU A 405 -4.63 -0.51 -23.36
CA LEU A 405 -3.89 0.08 -22.22
C LEU A 405 -4.55 1.36 -21.69
N ALA A 406 -5.00 2.27 -22.57
CA ALA A 406 -5.63 3.52 -22.17
C ALA A 406 -6.96 3.28 -21.43
N ASP A 407 -7.79 2.36 -21.94
CA ASP A 407 -9.06 2.02 -21.30
C ASP A 407 -8.86 1.35 -19.95
N ARG A 408 -7.92 0.40 -19.85
CA ARG A 408 -7.56 -0.28 -18.60
C ARG A 408 -6.95 0.68 -17.57
N PHE A 409 -6.14 1.63 -18.02
CA PHE A 409 -5.61 2.68 -17.17
C PHE A 409 -6.72 3.55 -16.56
N LEU A 410 -7.67 4.01 -17.38
CA LEU A 410 -8.81 4.80 -16.92
C LEU A 410 -9.73 4.01 -15.98
N GLN A 411 -10.00 2.74 -16.30
CA GLN A 411 -10.78 1.85 -15.44
C GLN A 411 -10.09 1.59 -14.10
N ALA A 412 -8.76 1.40 -14.10
CA ALA A 412 -7.99 1.24 -12.87
C ALA A 412 -8.04 2.49 -11.99
N LEU A 413 -7.95 3.70 -12.57
CA LEU A 413 -8.13 4.95 -11.82
C LEU A 413 -9.54 5.06 -11.23
N LYS A 414 -10.58 4.78 -12.01
CA LYS A 414 -11.98 4.79 -11.53
C LYS A 414 -12.21 3.75 -10.42
N GLY A 415 -11.68 2.54 -10.60
CA GLY A 415 -11.76 1.48 -9.60
C GLY A 415 -11.07 1.88 -8.30
N LEU A 416 -9.87 2.45 -8.39
CA LEU A 416 -9.12 2.93 -7.22
C LEU A 416 -9.88 4.02 -6.47
N ILE A 417 -10.49 4.98 -7.18
CA ILE A 417 -11.34 6.02 -6.57
C ILE A 417 -12.53 5.37 -5.86
N GLY A 418 -13.21 4.43 -6.49
CA GLY A 418 -14.35 3.74 -5.86
C GLY A 418 -13.96 2.96 -4.60
N TYR A 419 -12.77 2.35 -4.55
CA TYR A 419 -12.26 1.72 -3.34
C TYR A 419 -11.90 2.74 -2.25
N LEU A 420 -11.34 3.90 -2.61
CA LEU A 420 -11.05 4.99 -1.67
C LEU A 420 -12.34 5.60 -1.11
N GLU A 421 -13.37 5.82 -1.93
CA GLU A 421 -14.70 6.26 -1.49
C GLU A 421 -15.33 5.27 -0.49
N ALA A 422 -15.16 3.97 -0.74
CA ALA A 422 -15.62 2.92 0.17
C ALA A 422 -14.75 2.82 1.44
N GLY A 423 -13.51 3.33 1.42
CA GLY A 423 -12.52 3.15 2.49
C GLY A 423 -12.01 1.71 2.62
N VAL A 424 -12.27 0.86 1.62
CA VAL A 424 -11.94 -0.56 1.65
C VAL A 424 -11.44 -1.02 0.29
N LEU A 425 -10.22 -1.58 0.29
CA LEU A 425 -9.67 -2.33 -0.86
C LEU A 425 -9.34 -3.74 -0.39
N PRO A 426 -10.19 -4.74 -0.68
CA PRO A 426 -9.91 -6.11 -0.28
C PRO A 426 -8.71 -6.65 -1.05
N ASN A 427 -7.89 -7.47 -0.39
CA ASN A 427 -6.83 -8.19 -1.09
C ASN A 427 -7.44 -9.28 -1.98
N ALA A 428 -7.00 -9.37 -3.23
CA ALA A 428 -7.56 -10.29 -4.23
C ALA A 428 -7.36 -11.78 -3.90
N LEU A 429 -6.38 -12.11 -3.04
CA LEU A 429 -6.07 -13.48 -2.61
C LEU A 429 -6.66 -13.79 -1.22
N ASN A 430 -6.81 -12.76 -0.37
CA ASN A 430 -7.42 -12.88 0.96
C ASN A 430 -8.37 -11.70 1.20
N PRO A 431 -9.65 -11.82 0.82
CA PRO A 431 -10.61 -10.70 0.89
C PRO A 431 -10.88 -10.15 2.31
N LYS A 432 -10.49 -10.88 3.37
CA LYS A 432 -10.59 -10.37 4.75
C LYS A 432 -9.61 -9.22 5.01
N VAL A 433 -8.51 -9.15 4.25
CA VAL A 433 -7.48 -8.13 4.41
C VAL A 433 -7.90 -6.88 3.66
N ASN A 434 -8.17 -5.80 4.40
CA ASN A 434 -8.34 -4.47 3.82
C ASN A 434 -6.97 -3.79 3.66
N LEU A 435 -6.57 -3.56 2.42
CA LEU A 435 -5.28 -2.94 2.09
C LEU A 435 -5.20 -1.44 2.46
N PHE A 436 -6.33 -0.80 2.77
CA PHE A 436 -6.38 0.58 3.27
C PHE A 436 -6.37 0.67 4.80
N SER A 437 -6.32 -0.46 5.52
CA SER A 437 -6.33 -0.47 6.99
C SER A 437 -5.15 0.30 7.62
N GLU A 438 -4.10 0.54 6.87
CA GLU A 438 -2.90 1.28 7.31
C GLU A 438 -2.88 2.74 6.83
N LEU A 439 -3.91 3.22 6.15
CA LEU A 439 -4.09 4.62 5.79
C LEU A 439 -4.98 5.31 6.84
N THR A 440 -4.65 6.55 7.16
CA THR A 440 -5.56 7.36 7.98
C THR A 440 -6.76 7.82 7.14
N PRO A 441 -7.90 8.17 7.75
CA PRO A 441 -9.04 8.71 7.01
C PRO A 441 -8.67 9.93 6.17
N GLU A 442 -7.81 10.81 6.69
CA GLU A 442 -7.34 12.01 6.01
C GLU A 442 -6.51 11.67 4.76
N GLU A 443 -5.63 10.65 4.85
CA GLU A 443 -4.86 10.17 3.70
C GLU A 443 -5.75 9.55 2.64
N VAL A 444 -6.78 8.79 3.03
CA VAL A 444 -7.77 8.23 2.10
C VAL A 444 -8.53 9.35 1.37
N ASP A 445 -8.92 10.39 2.08
CA ASP A 445 -9.65 11.53 1.53
C ASP A 445 -8.75 12.35 0.57
N GLU A 446 -7.50 12.62 0.93
CA GLU A 446 -6.53 13.33 0.09
C GLU A 446 -6.23 12.57 -1.21
N LEU A 447 -5.97 11.26 -1.10
CA LEU A 447 -5.73 10.38 -2.25
C LEU A 447 -6.95 10.35 -3.18
N GLY A 448 -8.15 10.16 -2.63
CA GLY A 448 -9.39 10.09 -3.39
C GLY A 448 -9.68 11.39 -4.12
N TYR A 449 -9.53 12.52 -3.43
CA TYR A 449 -9.74 13.85 -4.03
C TYR A 449 -8.74 14.14 -5.15
N THR A 450 -7.44 13.86 -4.93
CA THR A 450 -6.38 14.05 -5.94
C THR A 450 -6.66 13.25 -7.21
N LEU A 451 -7.03 11.99 -7.07
CA LEU A 451 -7.37 11.13 -8.21
C LEU A 451 -8.68 11.54 -8.89
N TYR A 452 -9.69 11.91 -8.13
CA TYR A 452 -10.97 12.39 -8.66
C TYR A 452 -10.80 13.64 -9.52
N CYS A 453 -10.04 14.62 -9.06
CA CYS A 453 -9.72 15.82 -9.84
C CYS A 453 -8.98 15.51 -11.15
N SER A 454 -8.18 14.44 -11.15
CA SER A 454 -7.41 14.02 -12.33
C SER A 454 -8.23 13.22 -13.36
N LEU A 455 -9.45 12.76 -13.03
CA LEU A 455 -10.27 11.98 -13.96
C LEU A 455 -10.72 12.75 -15.21
N SER A 456 -10.95 14.06 -15.07
CA SER A 456 -11.38 14.90 -16.20
C SER A 456 -10.26 15.10 -17.23
N GLU A 457 -9.00 15.15 -16.76
CA GLU A 457 -7.80 15.32 -17.55
C GLU A 457 -6.69 14.36 -17.07
N PRO A 458 -6.81 13.05 -17.32
CA PRO A 458 -5.87 12.04 -16.79
C PRO A 458 -4.44 12.23 -17.29
N GLU A 459 -4.28 13.00 -18.35
CA GLU A 459 -2.98 13.37 -18.92
C GLU A 459 -2.15 14.29 -18.00
N VAL A 460 -2.78 15.00 -17.07
CA VAL A 460 -2.10 15.81 -16.05
C VAL A 460 -1.24 14.92 -15.13
N LEU A 461 -1.68 13.70 -14.85
CA LEU A 461 -0.90 12.74 -14.08
C LEU A 461 0.40 12.32 -14.77
N LEU A 462 0.50 12.52 -16.11
CA LEU A 462 1.68 12.17 -16.89
C LEU A 462 2.67 13.35 -17.05
N GLN A 463 2.33 14.54 -16.53
CA GLN A 463 3.09 15.79 -16.68
C GLN A 463 3.95 16.10 -15.45
N THR A 464 4.09 15.18 -14.48
CA THR A 464 4.97 15.39 -13.33
C THR A 464 6.38 15.74 -13.78
N GLU A 465 6.88 16.92 -13.36
CA GLU A 465 8.18 17.51 -13.66
C GLU A 465 9.37 16.65 -13.23
#